data_0ee47fe4d44ff60c5125c34978d40558
#
_entry.id   0ee47fe4d44ff60c5125c34978d40558
#
_cell.length_a   1.000
_cell.length_b   1.000
_cell.length_c   1.000
_cell.angle_alpha   90.00
_cell.angle_beta   90.00
_cell.angle_gamma   90.00
#
_symmetry.space_group_name_H-M   'P 1'
#
loop_
_entity.id
_entity.type
_entity.pdbx_description
1 polymer ?
#
loop_
_entity_poly.entity_id
_entity_poly.type
_entity_poly.pdbx_seq_one_letter_code
_entity_poly.pdbx_strand_id
1 'polypeptide(L)'
;GLINSLAVYARTNAYGFLETPYRKVIDGKPTMQIDYLSAIEESNYVIAQASAALDSEGRLSDEFVSSRYRNEFTLMPADKVQYMDVSPKQIVSVAASLIPFLEHDDANRALMGSNMQRQAVPCLRADKPLAGTGMERAVAQDSGSAVTARRGGVVDSVDAGRIVIRVNDDEADERGGVDIYTLIKYTRSNQNTCINQRPIVKVGDIIARNDVLADGSSTDLGELALGQNMFIAFMPWNGYNFEDSILLSERVVDEDRYTSIHIEEMSCLARDTKLGPEEITADIPNVSESLLGKLDACGIIHVGAEVKPNDILVGKVTPKGESQLTPEEKLLRAIFGEKASDVKDTSLRVPTGMAGTVIDVRVFTRDGVERDARALAIQDEDLKKVRKDLRDELRIYEADILSRFAKLVIGKPAVGGPKRLTLGTIVTQEYLDGLERKDWFAIRMQDEDVN
;
A
#
# COMPACT_ATOMS: atom_id res chain seq x y z
N GLY A 1 -0.88 -12.37 -21.05
CA GLY A 1 -0.11 -12.68 -22.24
C GLY A 1 1.30 -12.08 -22.20
N LEU A 2 2.11 -12.44 -23.20
CA LEU A 2 3.51 -11.98 -23.31
C LEU A 2 3.63 -10.65 -24.03
N ILE A 3 2.77 -10.40 -25.01
CA ILE A 3 2.81 -9.23 -25.90
C ILE A 3 1.77 -8.21 -25.43
N ASN A 4 2.19 -6.95 -25.38
CA ASN A 4 1.33 -5.84 -25.08
C ASN A 4 0.68 -5.28 -26.35
N SER A 5 -0.48 -4.67 -26.21
CA SER A 5 -1.05 -3.86 -27.29
C SER A 5 -0.43 -2.47 -27.27
N LEU A 6 0.03 -1.98 -28.41
CA LEU A 6 0.51 -0.60 -28.57
C LEU A 6 -0.57 0.44 -28.18
N ALA A 7 -1.83 0.04 -28.20
CA ALA A 7 -2.95 0.87 -27.73
C ALA A 7 -2.81 1.33 -26.24
N VAL A 8 -2.05 0.62 -25.41
CA VAL A 8 -1.77 1.02 -24.02
C VAL A 8 -0.99 2.35 -23.97
N TYR A 9 -0.10 2.58 -24.94
CA TYR A 9 0.69 3.81 -25.05
C TYR A 9 0.10 4.83 -26.03
N ALA A 10 -1.00 4.46 -26.69
CA ALA A 10 -1.65 5.30 -27.67
C ALA A 10 -2.55 6.35 -26.99
N ARG A 11 -2.65 7.49 -27.64
CA ARG A 11 -3.68 8.49 -27.37
C ARG A 11 -4.52 8.72 -28.61
N THR A 12 -5.70 9.30 -28.46
CA THR A 12 -6.53 9.72 -29.58
C THR A 12 -6.24 11.16 -29.96
N ASN A 13 -6.10 11.45 -31.25
CA ASN A 13 -5.99 12.81 -31.73
C ASN A 13 -7.37 13.49 -31.84
N ALA A 14 -7.40 14.75 -32.28
CA ALA A 14 -8.62 15.53 -32.42
C ALA A 14 -9.64 14.91 -33.40
N TYR A 15 -9.19 14.03 -34.30
CA TYR A 15 -10.01 13.33 -35.31
C TYR A 15 -10.42 11.92 -34.87
N GLY A 16 -9.99 11.46 -33.67
CA GLY A 16 -10.29 10.12 -33.18
C GLY A 16 -9.34 9.02 -33.64
N PHE A 17 -8.26 9.33 -34.35
CA PHE A 17 -7.23 8.36 -34.71
C PHE A 17 -6.28 8.09 -33.57
N LEU A 18 -5.76 6.85 -33.51
CA LEU A 18 -4.75 6.48 -32.52
C LEU A 18 -3.38 6.99 -32.93
N GLU A 19 -2.67 7.62 -32.02
CA GLU A 19 -1.29 8.06 -32.15
C GLU A 19 -0.43 7.34 -31.14
N THR A 20 0.76 6.90 -31.55
CA THR A 20 1.73 6.21 -30.70
C THR A 20 2.99 7.04 -30.49
N PRO A 21 3.69 6.93 -29.34
CA PRO A 21 4.86 7.74 -29.04
C PRO A 21 6.12 7.23 -29.73
N TYR A 22 6.91 8.16 -30.28
CA TYR A 22 8.22 7.92 -30.86
C TYR A 22 9.21 8.99 -30.39
N ARG A 23 10.49 8.63 -30.21
CA ARG A 23 11.56 9.56 -29.91
C ARG A 23 12.08 10.17 -31.21
N LYS A 24 12.18 11.48 -31.25
CA LYS A 24 12.74 12.20 -32.42
C LYS A 24 14.26 12.04 -32.46
N VAL A 25 14.78 11.74 -33.64
CA VAL A 25 16.22 11.64 -33.90
C VAL A 25 16.66 12.88 -34.71
N ILE A 26 17.70 13.58 -34.21
CA ILE A 26 18.28 14.74 -34.89
C ILE A 26 19.77 14.47 -35.02
N ASP A 27 20.27 14.54 -36.26
CA ASP A 27 21.67 14.30 -36.62
C ASP A 27 22.23 12.96 -36.06
N GLY A 28 21.42 11.88 -36.21
CA GLY A 28 21.78 10.56 -35.70
C GLY A 28 21.75 10.40 -34.16
N LYS A 29 21.27 11.40 -33.44
CA LYS A 29 21.14 11.36 -31.99
C LYS A 29 19.69 11.33 -31.55
N PRO A 30 19.20 10.26 -30.86
CA PRO A 30 17.89 10.22 -30.26
C PRO A 30 17.76 11.30 -29.18
N THR A 31 16.74 12.15 -29.30
CA THR A 31 16.46 13.22 -28.31
C THR A 31 15.48 12.72 -27.24
N MET A 32 15.28 13.53 -26.21
CA MET A 32 14.23 13.27 -25.21
C MET A 32 12.84 13.75 -25.65
N GLN A 33 12.74 14.38 -26.82
CA GLN A 33 11.47 14.81 -27.38
C GLN A 33 10.69 13.60 -27.87
N ILE A 34 9.47 13.45 -27.39
CA ILE A 34 8.52 12.40 -27.77
C ILE A 34 7.42 13.05 -28.59
N ASP A 35 7.32 12.62 -29.85
CA ASP A 35 6.25 13.00 -30.78
C ASP A 35 5.28 11.83 -30.91
N TYR A 36 3.99 12.13 -31.00
CA TYR A 36 2.96 11.13 -31.22
C TYR A 36 2.58 11.11 -32.69
N LEU A 37 2.72 9.98 -33.34
CA LEU A 37 2.45 9.81 -34.78
C LEU A 37 1.27 8.86 -34.98
N SER A 38 0.40 9.22 -35.91
CA SER A 38 -0.63 8.32 -36.45
C SER A 38 -0.02 7.31 -37.39
N ALA A 39 -0.72 6.21 -37.67
CA ALA A 39 -0.24 5.18 -38.61
C ALA A 39 0.04 5.73 -40.03
N ILE A 40 -0.70 6.76 -40.47
CA ILE A 40 -0.50 7.41 -41.76
C ILE A 40 0.80 8.23 -41.76
N GLU A 41 1.05 8.96 -40.70
CA GLU A 41 2.27 9.75 -40.55
C GLU A 41 3.49 8.87 -40.36
N GLU A 42 3.38 7.82 -39.51
CA GLU A 42 4.42 6.83 -39.26
C GLU A 42 5.01 6.24 -40.55
N SER A 43 4.16 5.93 -41.52
CA SER A 43 4.57 5.33 -42.80
C SER A 43 5.50 6.22 -43.65
N ASN A 44 5.54 7.52 -43.39
CA ASN A 44 6.38 8.48 -44.08
C ASN A 44 7.79 8.63 -43.51
N TYR A 45 8.01 8.12 -42.32
CA TYR A 45 9.28 8.28 -41.57
C TYR A 45 10.04 6.96 -41.48
N VAL A 46 11.35 7.08 -41.38
CA VAL A 46 12.25 5.96 -41.07
C VAL A 46 12.37 5.88 -39.55
N ILE A 47 11.94 4.78 -38.95
CA ILE A 47 11.88 4.58 -37.53
C ILE A 47 12.84 3.46 -37.13
N ALA A 48 13.87 3.78 -36.33
CA ALA A 48 14.84 2.82 -35.80
C ALA A 48 14.23 2.03 -34.63
N GLN A 49 14.68 0.80 -34.47
CA GLN A 49 14.33 -0.01 -33.32
C GLN A 49 14.99 0.56 -32.05
N ALA A 50 14.30 0.41 -30.91
CA ALA A 50 14.81 0.87 -29.62
C ALA A 50 16.10 0.15 -29.15
N SER A 51 16.42 -1.02 -29.72
CA SER A 51 17.63 -1.80 -29.46
C SER A 51 18.85 -1.36 -30.27
N ALA A 52 18.73 -0.34 -31.13
CA ALA A 52 19.85 0.16 -31.92
C ALA A 52 21.01 0.60 -31.00
N ALA A 53 22.23 0.21 -31.37
CA ALA A 53 23.42 0.53 -30.60
C ALA A 53 23.70 2.03 -30.62
N LEU A 54 24.02 2.59 -29.44
CA LEU A 54 24.40 3.99 -29.26
C LEU A 54 25.86 4.08 -28.81
N ASP A 55 26.58 5.07 -29.30
CA ASP A 55 27.93 5.36 -28.86
C ASP A 55 27.97 6.07 -27.49
N SER A 56 29.16 6.40 -27.03
CA SER A 56 29.36 7.14 -25.74
C SER A 56 28.76 8.55 -25.75
N GLU A 57 28.52 9.14 -26.92
CA GLU A 57 27.89 10.45 -27.07
C GLU A 57 26.36 10.35 -27.25
N GLY A 58 25.83 9.11 -27.28
CA GLY A 58 24.42 8.81 -27.47
C GLY A 58 23.94 8.93 -28.92
N ARG A 59 24.85 8.81 -29.91
CA ARG A 59 24.52 8.73 -31.32
C ARG A 59 24.43 7.28 -31.76
N LEU A 60 23.68 7.03 -32.83
CA LEU A 60 23.64 5.71 -33.48
C LEU A 60 25.05 5.32 -33.93
N SER A 61 25.57 4.20 -33.44
CA SER A 61 26.96 3.76 -33.66
C SER A 61 27.12 3.03 -35.00
N ASP A 62 26.07 2.36 -35.47
CA ASP A 62 26.10 1.53 -36.65
C ASP A 62 25.83 2.35 -37.91
N GLU A 63 26.59 2.09 -38.97
CA GLU A 63 26.39 2.74 -40.28
C GLU A 63 25.02 2.41 -40.87
N PHE A 64 24.54 1.16 -40.66
CA PHE A 64 23.24 0.69 -41.04
C PHE A 64 22.45 0.20 -39.85
N VAL A 65 21.31 0.83 -39.60
CA VAL A 65 20.46 0.57 -38.46
C VAL A 65 19.20 -0.20 -38.90
N SER A 66 18.83 -1.22 -38.13
CA SER A 66 17.55 -1.92 -38.35
C SER A 66 16.40 -0.95 -38.12
N SER A 67 15.63 -0.70 -39.14
CA SER A 67 14.59 0.32 -39.17
C SER A 67 13.31 -0.18 -39.83
N ARG A 68 12.21 0.46 -39.53
CA ARG A 68 10.91 0.25 -40.16
C ARG A 68 10.61 1.44 -41.09
N TYR A 69 10.29 1.14 -42.29
CA TYR A 69 9.84 2.12 -43.31
C TYR A 69 8.71 1.54 -44.13
N ARG A 70 7.59 2.23 -44.20
CA ARG A 70 6.37 1.78 -44.94
C ARG A 70 5.92 0.37 -44.56
N ASN A 71 5.93 0.06 -43.25
CA ASN A 71 5.61 -1.26 -42.70
C ASN A 71 6.56 -2.42 -43.09
N GLU A 72 7.69 -2.13 -43.72
CA GLU A 72 8.73 -3.11 -44.00
C GLU A 72 9.94 -2.90 -43.11
N PHE A 73 10.53 -4.00 -42.62
CA PHE A 73 11.78 -3.96 -41.86
C PHE A 73 12.96 -3.96 -42.83
N THR A 74 13.73 -2.90 -42.81
CA THR A 74 14.87 -2.69 -43.71
C THR A 74 16.06 -2.15 -42.92
N LEU A 75 17.29 -2.38 -43.45
CA LEU A 75 18.48 -1.73 -42.93
C LEU A 75 18.61 -0.37 -43.63
N MET A 76 18.61 0.69 -42.86
CA MET A 76 18.72 2.06 -43.34
C MET A 76 19.98 2.74 -42.76
N PRO A 77 20.62 3.64 -43.53
CA PRO A 77 21.74 4.45 -43.03
C PRO A 77 21.30 5.29 -41.82
N ALA A 78 22.16 5.43 -40.79
CA ALA A 78 21.87 6.18 -39.57
C ALA A 78 21.44 7.63 -39.83
N ASP A 79 21.97 8.27 -40.88
CA ASP A 79 21.64 9.65 -41.26
C ASP A 79 20.19 9.81 -41.75
N LYS A 80 19.55 8.73 -42.22
CA LYS A 80 18.16 8.74 -42.69
C LYS A 80 17.14 8.45 -41.63
N VAL A 81 17.57 8.06 -40.41
CA VAL A 81 16.69 7.76 -39.29
C VAL A 81 16.13 9.04 -38.73
N GLN A 82 14.81 9.18 -38.68
CA GLN A 82 14.11 10.38 -38.23
C GLN A 82 13.48 10.18 -36.86
N TYR A 83 13.06 8.94 -36.56
CA TYR A 83 12.47 8.57 -35.27
C TYR A 83 13.06 7.25 -34.78
N MET A 84 12.89 6.99 -33.50
CA MET A 84 13.29 5.77 -32.83
C MET A 84 12.17 5.33 -31.87
N ASP A 85 11.95 4.04 -31.71
CA ASP A 85 11.03 3.54 -30.70
C ASP A 85 11.47 3.98 -29.30
N VAL A 86 10.52 4.25 -28.41
CA VAL A 86 10.81 4.78 -27.06
C VAL A 86 11.58 3.78 -26.22
N SER A 87 11.15 2.50 -26.19
CA SER A 87 11.78 1.44 -25.43
C SER A 87 11.44 0.06 -26.01
N PRO A 88 12.38 -0.91 -25.95
CA PRO A 88 12.08 -2.30 -26.30
C PRO A 88 10.99 -2.92 -25.41
N LYS A 89 10.83 -2.44 -24.18
CA LYS A 89 9.82 -2.93 -23.22
C LYS A 89 8.38 -2.60 -23.66
N GLN A 90 8.20 -1.70 -24.59
CA GLN A 90 6.89 -1.31 -25.11
C GLN A 90 6.15 -2.48 -25.82
N ILE A 91 6.88 -3.44 -26.36
CA ILE A 91 6.31 -4.58 -27.09
C ILE A 91 5.79 -5.66 -26.15
N VAL A 92 6.46 -5.86 -25.02
CA VAL A 92 6.14 -6.91 -24.06
C VAL A 92 5.16 -6.43 -23.00
N SER A 93 4.40 -7.36 -22.42
CA SER A 93 3.52 -7.06 -21.28
C SER A 93 4.35 -6.68 -20.04
N VAL A 94 3.71 -6.01 -19.06
CA VAL A 94 4.37 -5.65 -17.82
C VAL A 94 4.96 -6.87 -17.11
N ALA A 95 4.22 -7.99 -17.04
CA ALA A 95 4.71 -9.21 -16.43
C ALA A 95 5.92 -9.79 -17.17
N ALA A 96 5.89 -9.82 -18.51
CA ALA A 96 7.03 -10.27 -19.30
C ALA A 96 8.25 -9.33 -19.17
N SER A 97 8.02 -8.02 -19.03
CA SER A 97 9.10 -7.04 -18.87
C SER A 97 9.84 -7.14 -17.53
N LEU A 98 9.29 -7.87 -16.55
CA LEU A 98 9.91 -8.15 -15.26
C LEU A 98 10.81 -9.39 -15.29
N ILE A 99 10.80 -10.20 -16.36
CA ILE A 99 11.61 -11.41 -16.46
C ILE A 99 13.03 -11.01 -16.90
N PRO A 100 14.04 -11.22 -16.06
CA PRO A 100 15.42 -10.98 -16.46
C PRO A 100 15.86 -12.02 -17.49
N PHE A 101 16.68 -11.60 -18.46
CA PHE A 101 17.19 -12.46 -19.55
C PHE A 101 16.09 -13.14 -20.39
N LEU A 102 14.96 -12.44 -20.59
CA LEU A 102 13.81 -12.96 -21.33
C LEU A 102 14.18 -13.45 -22.74
N GLU A 103 15.14 -12.80 -23.39
CA GLU A 103 15.64 -13.15 -24.72
C GLU A 103 16.29 -14.55 -24.81
N HIS A 104 16.67 -15.13 -23.68
CA HIS A 104 17.26 -16.48 -23.60
C HIS A 104 16.22 -17.56 -23.29
N ASP A 105 14.99 -17.19 -23.00
CA ASP A 105 13.93 -18.13 -22.62
C ASP A 105 13.07 -18.53 -23.82
N ASP A 106 12.63 -19.79 -23.82
CA ASP A 106 11.62 -20.26 -24.76
C ASP A 106 10.26 -19.57 -24.49
N ALA A 107 9.52 -19.28 -25.55
CA ALA A 107 8.24 -18.57 -25.45
C ALA A 107 7.23 -19.26 -24.53
N ASN A 108 7.20 -20.60 -24.53
CA ASN A 108 6.31 -21.38 -23.67
C ASN A 108 6.66 -21.20 -22.19
N ARG A 109 7.96 -21.21 -21.86
CA ARG A 109 8.43 -21.02 -20.47
C ARG A 109 8.28 -19.58 -20.01
N ALA A 110 8.52 -18.60 -20.88
CA ALA A 110 8.24 -17.19 -20.60
C ALA A 110 6.74 -16.96 -20.30
N LEU A 111 5.84 -17.61 -21.07
CA LEU A 111 4.40 -17.53 -20.82
C LEU A 111 4.03 -18.10 -19.43
N MET A 112 4.57 -19.28 -19.09
CA MET A 112 4.34 -19.89 -17.77
C MET A 112 4.86 -19.00 -16.65
N GLY A 113 6.08 -18.48 -16.76
CA GLY A 113 6.71 -17.60 -15.79
C GLY A 113 5.94 -16.30 -15.59
N SER A 114 5.51 -15.65 -16.68
CA SER A 114 4.72 -14.41 -16.60
C SER A 114 3.37 -14.63 -15.92
N ASN A 115 2.72 -15.78 -16.15
CA ASN A 115 1.49 -16.14 -15.45
C ASN A 115 1.72 -16.43 -13.96
N MET A 116 2.81 -17.12 -13.61
CA MET A 116 3.15 -17.44 -12.23
C MET A 116 3.48 -16.20 -11.41
N GLN A 117 4.14 -15.17 -11.98
CA GLN A 117 4.37 -13.89 -11.31
C GLN A 117 3.07 -13.25 -10.81
N ARG A 118 1.98 -13.35 -11.58
CA ARG A 118 0.67 -12.81 -11.20
C ARG A 118 -0.02 -13.57 -10.07
N GLN A 119 0.43 -14.79 -9.76
CA GLN A 119 -0.10 -15.67 -8.72
C GLN A 119 0.80 -15.70 -7.47
N ALA A 120 1.84 -14.85 -7.43
CA ALA A 120 2.76 -14.81 -6.31
C ALA A 120 2.04 -14.39 -5.02
N VAL A 121 2.28 -15.14 -3.94
CA VAL A 121 1.75 -14.86 -2.60
C VAL A 121 2.75 -13.95 -1.87
N PRO A 122 2.31 -12.86 -1.23
CA PRO A 122 3.18 -12.01 -0.43
C PRO A 122 3.84 -12.78 0.71
N CYS A 123 5.18 -12.76 0.75
CA CYS A 123 5.93 -13.37 1.82
C CYS A 123 6.01 -12.46 3.06
N LEU A 124 6.24 -13.06 4.22
CA LEU A 124 6.46 -12.33 5.49
C LEU A 124 7.64 -11.35 5.36
N ARG A 125 8.71 -11.81 4.71
CA ARG A 125 9.84 -11.00 4.28
C ARG A 125 9.96 -11.12 2.77
N ALA A 126 9.89 -10.00 2.08
CA ALA A 126 10.13 -9.95 0.65
C ALA A 126 11.60 -9.51 0.42
N ASP A 127 12.28 -10.15 -0.52
CA ASP A 127 13.62 -9.75 -0.95
C ASP A 127 13.56 -9.24 -2.38
N LYS A 128 14.11 -8.07 -2.64
CA LYS A 128 14.23 -7.57 -4.01
C LYS A 128 15.14 -8.50 -4.83
N PRO A 129 14.86 -8.69 -6.12
CA PRO A 129 15.67 -9.57 -6.97
C PRO A 129 17.08 -9.00 -7.14
N LEU A 130 18.09 -9.87 -7.08
CA LEU A 130 19.50 -9.49 -7.33
C LEU A 130 19.73 -9.13 -8.81
N ALA A 131 19.08 -9.85 -9.72
CA ALA A 131 19.05 -9.55 -11.15
C ALA A 131 17.66 -9.06 -11.54
N GLY A 132 17.55 -7.84 -11.97
CA GLY A 132 16.28 -7.21 -12.33
C GLY A 132 16.36 -6.53 -13.69
N THR A 133 15.22 -6.09 -14.19
CA THR A 133 15.08 -5.41 -15.48
C THR A 133 14.98 -3.89 -15.38
N GLY A 134 14.91 -3.34 -14.15
CA GLY A 134 14.67 -1.93 -13.87
C GLY A 134 13.19 -1.53 -13.93
N MET A 135 12.27 -2.44 -14.27
CA MET A 135 10.83 -2.19 -14.21
C MET A 135 10.24 -2.34 -12.81
N GLU A 136 10.94 -3.03 -11.93
CA GLU A 136 10.47 -3.37 -10.58
C GLU A 136 10.07 -2.13 -9.79
N ARG A 137 10.87 -1.06 -9.86
CA ARG A 137 10.61 0.20 -9.18
C ARG A 137 9.37 0.90 -9.73
N ALA A 138 9.26 1.02 -11.05
CA ALA A 138 8.12 1.65 -11.69
C ALA A 138 6.82 0.89 -11.38
N VAL A 139 6.85 -0.44 -11.45
CA VAL A 139 5.69 -1.29 -11.14
C VAL A 139 5.27 -1.15 -9.68
N ALA A 140 6.22 -1.14 -8.74
CA ALA A 140 5.92 -0.99 -7.31
C ALA A 140 5.26 0.37 -7.00
N GLN A 141 5.74 1.45 -7.63
CA GLN A 141 5.18 2.80 -7.46
C GLN A 141 3.79 2.93 -8.09
N ASP A 142 3.65 2.52 -9.34
CA ASP A 142 2.42 2.71 -10.13
C ASP A 142 1.30 1.76 -9.70
N SER A 143 1.62 0.60 -9.12
CA SER A 143 0.61 -0.33 -8.59
C SER A 143 -0.13 0.19 -7.35
N GLY A 144 0.38 1.23 -6.69
CA GLY A 144 -0.16 1.75 -5.42
C GLY A 144 0.07 0.84 -4.22
N SER A 145 0.86 -0.22 -4.36
CA SER A 145 1.28 -1.11 -3.28
C SER A 145 2.21 -0.38 -2.30
N ALA A 146 3.19 0.35 -2.83
CA ALA A 146 4.05 1.25 -2.08
C ALA A 146 3.39 2.63 -1.90
N VAL A 147 3.62 3.26 -0.76
CA VAL A 147 3.16 4.63 -0.50
C VAL A 147 4.20 5.61 -1.01
N THR A 148 3.79 6.52 -1.89
CA THR A 148 4.67 7.53 -2.48
C THR A 148 4.32 8.94 -2.01
N ALA A 149 5.31 9.82 -1.95
CA ALA A 149 5.14 11.22 -1.56
C ALA A 149 4.36 11.99 -2.63
N ARG A 150 3.32 12.70 -2.24
CA ARG A 150 2.52 13.57 -3.12
C ARG A 150 3.24 14.87 -3.41
N ARG A 151 3.97 15.38 -2.43
CA ARG A 151 4.73 16.63 -2.45
C ARG A 151 6.08 16.44 -1.78
N GLY A 152 7.05 17.28 -2.14
CA GLY A 152 8.36 17.29 -1.48
C GLY A 152 8.31 17.93 -0.10
N GLY A 153 9.18 17.49 0.79
CA GLY A 153 9.21 17.98 2.16
C GLY A 153 10.24 17.31 3.04
N VAL A 154 10.08 17.50 4.34
CA VAL A 154 10.92 16.86 5.38
C VAL A 154 10.04 16.01 6.29
N VAL A 155 10.48 14.82 6.59
CA VAL A 155 9.77 13.90 7.49
C VAL A 155 9.82 14.43 8.92
N ASP A 156 8.67 14.80 9.49
CA ASP A 156 8.54 15.31 10.85
C ASP A 156 8.40 14.20 11.88
N SER A 157 7.53 13.24 11.61
CA SER A 157 7.35 12.08 12.50
C SER A 157 6.99 10.82 11.73
N VAL A 158 7.43 9.67 12.25
CA VAL A 158 7.17 8.35 11.69
C VAL A 158 6.77 7.43 12.82
N ASP A 159 5.64 6.75 12.66
CA ASP A 159 5.28 5.60 13.47
C ASP A 159 4.79 4.44 12.57
N ALA A 160 4.49 3.29 13.17
CA ALA A 160 4.09 2.12 12.39
C ALA A 160 2.79 2.34 11.61
N GLY A 161 1.94 3.25 12.03
CA GLY A 161 0.62 3.50 11.44
C GLY A 161 0.55 4.73 10.56
N ARG A 162 1.52 5.65 10.65
CA ARG A 162 1.47 6.91 9.89
C ARG A 162 2.82 7.57 9.72
N ILE A 163 2.92 8.39 8.68
CA ILE A 163 4.07 9.24 8.36
C ILE A 163 3.56 10.66 8.22
N VAL A 164 4.19 11.61 8.91
CA VAL A 164 3.86 13.03 8.84
C VAL A 164 5.01 13.76 8.15
N ILE A 165 4.72 14.49 7.09
CA ILE A 165 5.68 15.24 6.29
C ILE A 165 5.33 16.72 6.36
N ARG A 166 6.31 17.54 6.70
CA ARG A 166 6.25 18.98 6.53
C ARG A 166 6.66 19.31 5.09
N VAL A 167 5.71 19.81 4.31
CA VAL A 167 5.89 20.14 2.90
C VAL A 167 6.80 21.34 2.75
N ASN A 168 7.59 21.39 1.68
CA ASN A 168 8.41 22.55 1.34
C ASN A 168 7.55 23.76 0.97
N ASP A 169 8.00 24.97 1.29
CA ASP A 169 7.27 26.22 1.03
C ASP A 169 6.88 26.40 -0.44
N ASP A 170 7.77 25.98 -1.36
CA ASP A 170 7.57 26.11 -2.81
C ASP A 170 6.45 25.19 -3.35
N GLU A 171 6.12 24.12 -2.64
CA GLU A 171 5.11 23.14 -3.01
C GLU A 171 3.84 23.22 -2.12
N ALA A 172 3.81 24.14 -1.15
CA ALA A 172 2.67 24.37 -0.31
C ALA A 172 1.52 25.01 -1.14
N ASP A 173 0.41 24.32 -1.22
CA ASP A 173 -0.80 24.74 -1.91
C ASP A 173 -1.93 25.09 -0.89
N GLU A 174 -3.16 25.26 -1.38
CA GLU A 174 -4.35 25.51 -0.55
C GLU A 174 -4.62 24.39 0.49
N ARG A 175 -4.00 23.21 0.33
CA ARG A 175 -4.12 22.09 1.27
C ARG A 175 -3.20 22.22 2.48
N GLY A 176 -2.37 23.27 2.51
CA GLY A 176 -1.47 23.56 3.61
C GLY A 176 -0.09 22.90 3.49
N GLY A 177 0.74 23.14 4.50
CA GLY A 177 2.13 22.72 4.55
C GLY A 177 2.39 21.36 5.23
N VAL A 178 1.37 20.51 5.42
CA VAL A 178 1.51 19.21 6.08
C VAL A 178 0.80 18.13 5.28
N ASP A 179 1.49 17.01 5.07
CA ASP A 179 0.91 15.79 4.52
C ASP A 179 0.99 14.66 5.55
N ILE A 180 -0.15 14.05 5.86
CA ILE A 180 -0.25 12.88 6.74
C ILE A 180 -0.60 11.66 5.90
N TYR A 181 0.25 10.63 5.94
CA TYR A 181 0.07 9.36 5.27
C TYR A 181 -0.27 8.30 6.30
N THR A 182 -1.52 7.83 6.28
CA THR A 182 -1.96 6.70 7.11
C THR A 182 -1.60 5.41 6.41
N LEU A 183 -0.86 4.53 7.11
CA LEU A 183 -0.42 3.24 6.59
C LEU A 183 -1.45 2.16 6.87
N ILE A 184 -1.67 1.30 5.87
CA ILE A 184 -2.54 0.13 6.00
C ILE A 184 -1.81 -0.94 6.80
N LYS A 185 -2.44 -1.42 7.87
CA LYS A 185 -1.84 -2.41 8.77
C LYS A 185 -2.71 -3.66 8.81
N TYR A 186 -2.13 -4.80 8.44
CA TYR A 186 -2.70 -6.14 8.58
C TYR A 186 -4.17 -6.25 8.14
N THR A 187 -4.47 -5.78 6.95
CA THR A 187 -5.80 -5.92 6.37
C THR A 187 -5.86 -7.10 5.41
N ARG A 188 -7.05 -7.68 5.27
CA ARG A 188 -7.30 -8.80 4.37
C ARG A 188 -7.41 -8.30 2.92
N SER A 189 -6.73 -8.97 1.99
CA SER A 189 -6.95 -8.80 0.55
C SER A 189 -8.12 -9.68 0.06
N ASN A 190 -8.56 -9.51 -1.17
CA ASN A 190 -9.60 -10.35 -1.78
C ASN A 190 -9.21 -11.84 -1.85
N GLN A 191 -7.92 -12.16 -1.84
CA GLN A 191 -7.37 -13.52 -1.86
C GLN A 191 -6.94 -14.00 -0.47
N ASN A 192 -7.42 -13.38 0.60
CA ASN A 192 -7.07 -13.69 1.99
C ASN A 192 -5.59 -13.50 2.33
N THR A 193 -4.84 -12.77 1.52
CA THR A 193 -3.45 -12.43 1.81
C THR A 193 -3.36 -11.19 2.69
N CYS A 194 -2.26 -11.03 3.41
CA CYS A 194 -2.04 -9.91 4.29
C CYS A 194 -1.57 -8.67 3.51
N ILE A 195 -2.28 -7.56 3.67
CA ILE A 195 -1.84 -6.24 3.23
C ILE A 195 -1.30 -5.50 4.45
N ASN A 196 0.00 -5.20 4.42
CA ASN A 196 0.67 -4.48 5.49
C ASN A 196 1.69 -3.52 4.88
N GLN A 197 1.64 -2.25 5.28
CA GLN A 197 2.58 -1.24 4.84
C GLN A 197 3.57 -0.92 5.96
N ARG A 198 4.85 -0.82 5.61
CA ARG A 198 5.95 -0.59 6.55
C ARG A 198 6.74 0.64 6.11
N PRO A 199 6.93 1.66 6.98
CA PRO A 199 7.71 2.84 6.64
C PRO A 199 9.18 2.48 6.40
N ILE A 200 9.79 3.10 5.39
CA ILE A 200 11.21 2.97 5.07
C ILE A 200 11.98 4.25 5.40
N VAL A 201 11.27 5.38 5.52
CA VAL A 201 11.84 6.69 5.83
C VAL A 201 12.06 6.88 7.33
N LYS A 202 12.97 7.78 7.67
CA LYS A 202 13.29 8.17 9.05
C LYS A 202 12.96 9.64 9.27
N VAL A 203 12.78 10.01 10.54
CA VAL A 203 12.57 11.40 10.93
C VAL A 203 13.77 12.25 10.50
N GLY A 204 13.52 13.36 9.83
CA GLY A 204 14.52 14.27 9.30
C GLY A 204 14.93 14.00 7.85
N ASP A 205 14.49 12.92 7.21
CA ASP A 205 14.79 12.67 5.81
C ASP A 205 14.13 13.72 4.91
N ILE A 206 14.87 14.16 3.90
CA ILE A 206 14.40 15.07 2.86
C ILE A 206 13.79 14.22 1.75
N ILE A 207 12.55 14.50 1.42
CA ILE A 207 11.74 13.73 0.47
C ILE A 207 11.41 14.59 -0.74
N ALA A 208 11.58 14.05 -1.92
CA ALA A 208 11.10 14.64 -3.17
C ALA A 208 9.71 14.05 -3.53
N ARG A 209 9.00 14.73 -4.41
CA ARG A 209 7.74 14.22 -4.96
C ARG A 209 7.97 12.88 -5.64
N ASN A 210 7.07 11.91 -5.41
CA ASN A 210 7.10 10.53 -5.90
C ASN A 210 8.17 9.63 -5.22
N ASP A 211 8.90 10.10 -4.22
CA ASP A 211 9.74 9.19 -3.43
C ASP A 211 8.89 8.20 -2.64
N VAL A 212 9.41 6.99 -2.48
CA VAL A 212 8.71 5.93 -1.73
C VAL A 212 8.90 6.17 -0.24
N LEU A 213 7.78 6.24 0.48
CA LEU A 213 7.72 6.48 1.93
C LEU A 213 7.57 5.17 2.72
N ALA A 214 6.80 4.24 2.19
CA ALA A 214 6.54 2.97 2.83
C ALA A 214 6.43 1.84 1.81
N ASP A 215 7.00 0.69 2.15
CA ASP A 215 6.85 -0.54 1.39
C ASP A 215 5.49 -1.18 1.69
N GLY A 216 4.85 -1.70 0.65
CA GLY A 216 3.64 -2.50 0.76
C GLY A 216 3.90 -4.00 0.73
N SER A 217 2.86 -4.77 0.45
CA SER A 217 3.00 -6.22 0.23
C SER A 217 3.83 -6.48 -1.02
N SER A 218 4.72 -7.47 -0.96
CA SER A 218 5.62 -7.86 -2.06
C SER A 218 6.48 -6.71 -2.61
N THR A 219 6.92 -5.81 -1.74
CA THR A 219 7.86 -4.74 -2.07
C THR A 219 9.01 -4.70 -1.07
N ASP A 220 10.19 -4.32 -1.53
CA ASP A 220 11.38 -4.15 -0.72
C ASP A 220 12.16 -2.91 -1.19
N LEU A 221 12.33 -1.92 -0.31
CA LEU A 221 12.97 -0.62 -0.58
C LEU A 221 12.40 0.08 -1.83
N GLY A 222 11.08 -0.01 -2.03
CA GLY A 222 10.39 0.62 -3.16
C GLY A 222 10.50 -0.14 -4.48
N GLU A 223 11.06 -1.34 -4.48
CA GLU A 223 11.13 -2.23 -5.64
C GLU A 223 10.22 -3.44 -5.45
N LEU A 224 9.68 -3.95 -6.56
CA LEU A 224 8.84 -5.14 -6.54
C LEU A 224 9.65 -6.36 -6.13
N ALA A 225 9.18 -7.07 -5.11
CA ALA A 225 9.80 -8.27 -4.55
C ALA A 225 8.74 -9.37 -4.39
N LEU A 226 8.60 -10.23 -5.41
CA LEU A 226 7.55 -11.25 -5.46
C LEU A 226 7.91 -12.53 -4.68
N GLY A 227 9.11 -12.63 -4.15
CA GLY A 227 9.58 -13.82 -3.45
C GLY A 227 10.87 -13.56 -2.69
N GLN A 228 11.77 -14.54 -2.68
CA GLN A 228 13.05 -14.45 -2.00
C GLN A 228 14.18 -14.97 -2.87
N ASN A 229 15.40 -14.44 -2.64
CA ASN A 229 16.59 -14.91 -3.29
C ASN A 229 17.07 -16.20 -2.61
N MET A 230 17.32 -17.24 -3.41
CA MET A 230 17.75 -18.56 -2.93
C MET A 230 19.02 -18.99 -3.62
N PHE A 231 19.87 -19.69 -2.88
CA PHE A 231 21.05 -20.33 -3.43
C PHE A 231 20.63 -21.67 -4.04
N ILE A 232 20.83 -21.85 -5.34
CA ILE A 232 20.37 -23.02 -6.10
C ILE A 232 21.54 -23.76 -6.69
N ALA A 233 21.54 -25.10 -6.58
CA ALA A 233 22.47 -26.00 -7.29
C ALA A 233 21.71 -26.74 -8.40
N PHE A 234 22.18 -26.62 -9.64
CA PHE A 234 21.65 -27.33 -10.79
C PHE A 234 22.43 -28.65 -10.98
N MET A 235 21.95 -29.71 -10.35
CA MET A 235 22.59 -31.02 -10.41
C MET A 235 21.59 -32.13 -10.10
N PRO A 236 21.75 -33.36 -10.68
CA PRO A 236 20.98 -34.50 -10.23
C PRO A 236 21.46 -34.94 -8.83
N TRP A 237 20.50 -35.32 -7.96
CA TRP A 237 20.83 -35.75 -6.60
C TRP A 237 20.07 -37.02 -6.23
N ASN A 238 20.72 -38.16 -6.35
CA ASN A 238 20.23 -39.49 -5.98
C ASN A 238 18.82 -39.84 -6.51
N GLY A 239 18.41 -39.24 -7.62
CA GLY A 239 17.07 -39.42 -8.20
C GLY A 239 15.93 -38.71 -7.48
N TYR A 240 16.17 -38.00 -6.36
CA TYR A 240 15.10 -37.30 -5.62
C TYR A 240 14.61 -35.99 -6.28
N ASN A 241 15.32 -35.50 -7.28
CA ASN A 241 14.94 -34.38 -8.10
C ASN A 241 14.62 -34.76 -9.55
N PHE A 242 14.06 -35.99 -9.74
CA PHE A 242 13.66 -36.50 -11.06
C PHE A 242 12.48 -35.66 -11.62
N GLU A 243 12.51 -35.36 -12.92
CA GLU A 243 11.57 -34.48 -13.63
C GLU A 243 11.49 -33.09 -12.98
N ASP A 244 10.30 -32.68 -12.54
CA ASP A 244 10.02 -31.37 -11.95
C ASP A 244 10.13 -31.34 -10.42
N SER A 245 10.66 -32.43 -9.82
CA SER A 245 10.86 -32.51 -8.38
C SER A 245 11.99 -31.58 -7.92
N ILE A 246 11.78 -30.88 -6.81
CA ILE A 246 12.75 -29.95 -6.21
C ILE A 246 13.04 -30.40 -4.79
N LEU A 247 14.34 -30.47 -4.44
CA LEU A 247 14.79 -30.66 -3.07
C LEU A 247 14.96 -29.31 -2.39
N LEU A 248 14.46 -29.20 -1.18
CA LEU A 248 14.58 -28.01 -0.34
C LEU A 248 15.43 -28.31 0.88
N SER A 249 16.25 -27.36 1.29
CA SER A 249 16.95 -27.40 2.58
C SER A 249 15.97 -27.13 3.73
N GLU A 250 16.19 -27.75 4.89
CA GLU A 250 15.45 -27.46 6.14
C GLU A 250 15.56 -25.98 6.54
N ARG A 251 16.65 -25.30 6.17
CA ARG A 251 16.82 -23.86 6.38
C ARG A 251 15.70 -23.00 5.80
N VAL A 252 15.01 -23.47 4.76
CA VAL A 252 13.85 -22.76 4.19
C VAL A 252 12.73 -22.61 5.23
N VAL A 253 12.55 -23.62 6.07
CA VAL A 253 11.57 -23.62 7.16
C VAL A 253 12.12 -22.88 8.37
N ASP A 254 13.34 -23.14 8.77
CA ASP A 254 13.98 -22.55 9.97
C ASP A 254 14.15 -21.02 9.86
N GLU A 255 14.38 -20.52 8.65
CA GLU A 255 14.55 -19.08 8.37
C GLU A 255 13.24 -18.39 7.96
N ASP A 256 12.09 -19.06 8.03
CA ASP A 256 10.78 -18.55 7.57
C ASP A 256 10.80 -18.05 6.12
N ARG A 257 11.57 -18.71 5.26
CA ARG A 257 11.59 -18.41 3.83
C ARG A 257 10.25 -18.79 3.21
N TYR A 258 9.69 -17.93 2.37
CA TYR A 258 8.37 -18.09 1.75
C TYR A 258 7.20 -18.22 2.73
N THR A 259 7.40 -17.99 4.02
CA THR A 259 6.30 -17.94 5.00
C THR A 259 5.37 -16.78 4.68
N SER A 260 4.07 -17.05 4.68
CA SER A 260 3.03 -16.06 4.36
C SER A 260 2.00 -15.98 5.47
N ILE A 261 1.34 -14.82 5.57
CA ILE A 261 0.25 -14.58 6.50
C ILE A 261 -1.05 -14.56 5.69
N HIS A 262 -2.02 -15.39 6.11
CA HIS A 262 -3.37 -15.39 5.56
C HIS A 262 -4.34 -14.87 6.59
N ILE A 263 -5.23 -13.97 6.15
CA ILE A 263 -6.26 -13.37 7.01
C ILE A 263 -7.61 -13.85 6.52
N GLU A 264 -8.29 -14.60 7.37
CA GLU A 264 -9.64 -15.11 7.11
C GLU A 264 -10.68 -14.23 7.81
N GLU A 265 -11.77 -13.95 7.11
CA GLU A 265 -12.89 -13.20 7.64
C GLU A 265 -14.07 -14.13 7.87
N MET A 266 -14.59 -14.12 9.09
CA MET A 266 -15.76 -14.87 9.46
C MET A 266 -16.84 -13.91 9.94
N SER A 267 -18.05 -14.06 9.40
CA SER A 267 -19.18 -13.20 9.74
C SER A 267 -20.29 -13.98 10.43
N CYS A 268 -20.89 -13.37 11.42
CA CYS A 268 -22.07 -13.89 12.11
C CYS A 268 -23.17 -12.84 12.09
N LEU A 269 -24.38 -13.24 11.74
CA LEU A 269 -25.54 -12.37 11.70
C LEU A 269 -26.64 -12.92 12.60
N ALA A 270 -27.15 -12.11 13.53
CA ALA A 270 -28.35 -12.41 14.28
C ALA A 270 -29.60 -12.02 13.46
N ARG A 271 -30.49 -12.98 13.23
CA ARG A 271 -31.69 -12.81 12.41
C ARG A 271 -32.93 -12.89 13.27
N ASP A 272 -34.02 -12.24 12.83
CA ASP A 272 -35.31 -12.43 13.41
C ASP A 272 -35.93 -13.73 12.86
N THR A 273 -36.26 -14.66 13.75
CA THR A 273 -36.92 -15.91 13.39
C THR A 273 -38.39 -15.89 13.81
N LYS A 274 -39.20 -16.81 13.27
CA LYS A 274 -40.61 -16.91 13.63
C LYS A 274 -40.83 -17.25 15.12
N LEU A 275 -39.82 -17.78 15.79
CA LEU A 275 -39.87 -18.19 17.20
C LEU A 275 -39.30 -17.14 18.15
N GLY A 276 -38.72 -16.07 17.60
CA GLY A 276 -38.10 -14.99 18.31
C GLY A 276 -36.78 -14.56 17.64
N PRO A 277 -36.19 -13.45 18.02
CA PRO A 277 -34.91 -12.99 17.50
C PRO A 277 -33.76 -13.92 17.95
N GLU A 278 -32.79 -14.13 17.09
CA GLU A 278 -31.50 -14.71 17.50
C GLU A 278 -30.73 -13.67 18.34
N GLU A 279 -30.00 -14.13 19.33
CA GLU A 279 -29.28 -13.26 20.24
C GLU A 279 -27.79 -13.61 20.25
N ILE A 280 -26.93 -12.58 20.23
CA ILE A 280 -25.49 -12.73 20.42
C ILE A 280 -25.21 -12.54 21.92
N THR A 281 -24.74 -13.60 22.57
CA THR A 281 -24.52 -13.61 24.02
C THR A 281 -23.40 -14.57 24.41
N ALA A 282 -22.79 -14.32 25.59
CA ALA A 282 -21.84 -15.24 26.21
C ALA A 282 -22.53 -16.40 26.95
N ASP A 283 -23.82 -16.28 27.25
CA ASP A 283 -24.59 -17.31 27.94
C ASP A 283 -25.08 -18.39 26.93
N ILE A 284 -24.22 -19.38 26.71
CA ILE A 284 -24.44 -20.45 25.76
C ILE A 284 -24.65 -21.75 26.54
N PRO A 285 -25.78 -22.46 26.32
CA PRO A 285 -26.06 -23.71 27.02
C PRO A 285 -25.08 -24.81 26.61
N ASN A 286 -24.70 -25.65 27.58
CA ASN A 286 -23.88 -26.87 27.38
C ASN A 286 -22.46 -26.62 26.84
N VAL A 287 -21.89 -25.47 27.13
CA VAL A 287 -20.49 -25.10 26.78
C VAL A 287 -19.68 -24.96 28.05
N SER A 288 -18.44 -25.46 28.05
CA SER A 288 -17.51 -25.34 29.18
C SER A 288 -17.03 -23.90 29.40
N GLU A 289 -16.86 -23.48 30.64
CA GLU A 289 -16.33 -22.14 30.99
C GLU A 289 -14.96 -21.86 30.35
N SER A 290 -14.15 -22.88 30.12
CA SER A 290 -12.85 -22.71 29.46
C SER A 290 -12.95 -22.22 28.01
N LEU A 291 -14.02 -22.55 27.29
CA LEU A 291 -14.29 -22.06 25.94
C LEU A 291 -14.91 -20.65 25.94
N LEU A 292 -15.63 -20.32 27.02
CA LEU A 292 -16.24 -18.99 27.19
C LEU A 292 -15.26 -17.93 27.68
N GLY A 293 -14.17 -18.33 28.30
CA GLY A 293 -13.18 -17.41 28.91
C GLY A 293 -12.48 -16.48 27.92
N LYS A 294 -12.57 -16.76 26.62
CA LYS A 294 -12.04 -15.90 25.54
C LYS A 294 -13.05 -14.88 25.01
N LEU A 295 -14.31 -14.98 25.43
CA LEU A 295 -15.38 -14.10 25.00
C LEU A 295 -15.53 -12.93 25.98
N ASP A 296 -15.97 -11.80 25.46
CA ASP A 296 -16.39 -10.67 26.29
C ASP A 296 -17.83 -10.84 26.81
N ALA A 297 -18.29 -9.86 27.60
CA ALA A 297 -19.66 -9.89 28.16
C ALA A 297 -20.76 -9.91 27.07
N CYS A 298 -20.47 -9.47 25.86
CA CYS A 298 -21.39 -9.50 24.72
C CYS A 298 -21.34 -10.83 23.93
N GLY A 299 -20.47 -11.76 24.31
CA GLY A 299 -20.31 -13.04 23.63
C GLY A 299 -19.42 -13.00 22.38
N ILE A 300 -18.59 -12.00 22.25
CA ILE A 300 -17.68 -11.81 21.11
C ILE A 300 -16.24 -11.99 21.59
N ILE A 301 -15.40 -12.65 20.79
CA ILE A 301 -14.02 -12.92 21.14
C ILE A 301 -13.19 -11.64 21.24
N HIS A 302 -12.21 -11.61 22.15
CA HIS A 302 -11.29 -10.49 22.29
C HIS A 302 -10.28 -10.43 21.13
N VAL A 303 -9.91 -9.22 20.71
CA VAL A 303 -8.78 -8.98 19.81
C VAL A 303 -7.49 -9.41 20.51
N GLY A 304 -6.62 -10.14 19.81
CA GLY A 304 -5.39 -10.72 20.35
C GLY A 304 -5.54 -12.13 20.93
N ALA A 305 -6.75 -12.69 20.98
CA ALA A 305 -6.96 -14.05 21.46
C ALA A 305 -6.43 -15.08 20.45
N GLU A 306 -5.68 -16.05 20.94
CA GLU A 306 -5.27 -17.23 20.15
C GLU A 306 -6.43 -18.22 20.08
N VAL A 307 -6.79 -18.63 18.86
CA VAL A 307 -7.89 -19.55 18.59
C VAL A 307 -7.39 -20.86 18.01
N LYS A 308 -8.07 -21.93 18.40
CA LYS A 308 -7.86 -23.30 17.94
C LYS A 308 -9.11 -23.80 17.22
N PRO A 309 -9.02 -24.91 16.47
CA PRO A 309 -10.19 -25.51 15.86
C PRO A 309 -11.30 -25.74 16.89
N ASN A 310 -12.54 -25.39 16.53
CA ASN A 310 -13.75 -25.51 17.34
C ASN A 310 -13.90 -24.48 18.50
N ASP A 311 -12.94 -23.56 18.71
CA ASP A 311 -13.13 -22.43 19.63
C ASP A 311 -14.29 -21.53 19.15
N ILE A 312 -15.00 -20.91 20.08
CA ILE A 312 -16.11 -20.01 19.78
C ILE A 312 -15.56 -18.62 19.46
N LEU A 313 -15.94 -18.08 18.31
CA LEU A 313 -15.63 -16.72 17.90
C LEU A 313 -16.74 -15.75 18.30
N VAL A 314 -17.98 -16.13 18.05
CA VAL A 314 -19.17 -15.35 18.42
C VAL A 314 -20.20 -16.30 19.00
N GLY A 315 -20.59 -16.06 20.23
CA GLY A 315 -21.67 -16.81 20.89
C GLY A 315 -23.01 -16.36 20.36
N LYS A 316 -23.77 -17.26 19.75
CA LYS A 316 -25.11 -17.00 19.26
C LYS A 316 -26.05 -18.10 19.67
N VAL A 317 -27.23 -17.72 20.15
CA VAL A 317 -28.32 -18.64 20.51
C VAL A 317 -29.54 -18.36 19.66
N THR A 318 -30.22 -19.45 19.28
CA THR A 318 -31.44 -19.39 18.48
C THR A 318 -32.57 -19.98 19.30
N PRO A 319 -33.75 -19.33 19.42
CA PRO A 319 -34.91 -19.89 20.11
C PRO A 319 -35.36 -21.21 19.52
N LYS A 320 -35.65 -22.20 20.35
CA LYS A 320 -36.20 -23.51 19.96
C LYS A 320 -37.71 -23.50 20.05
N GLY A 321 -38.39 -24.10 19.02
CA GLY A 321 -39.79 -24.43 19.12
C GLY A 321 -40.02 -25.75 19.86
N GLU A 322 -41.16 -25.92 20.46
CA GLU A 322 -41.52 -27.15 21.20
C GLU A 322 -41.38 -28.45 20.38
N SER A 323 -41.52 -28.37 19.06
CA SER A 323 -41.36 -29.51 18.14
C SER A 323 -39.92 -29.96 17.92
N GLN A 324 -38.93 -29.14 18.30
CA GLN A 324 -37.50 -29.42 18.09
C GLN A 324 -36.80 -29.98 19.34
N LEU A 325 -37.50 -30.12 20.46
CA LEU A 325 -36.94 -30.71 21.66
C LEU A 325 -36.79 -32.24 21.46
N THR A 326 -35.61 -32.74 21.80
CA THR A 326 -35.40 -34.20 21.85
C THR A 326 -36.27 -34.85 22.93
N PRO A 327 -36.59 -36.16 22.84
CA PRO A 327 -37.34 -36.83 23.89
C PRO A 327 -36.72 -36.73 25.28
N GLU A 328 -35.39 -36.69 25.35
CA GLU A 328 -34.62 -36.55 26.58
C GLU A 328 -34.72 -35.12 27.16
N GLU A 329 -34.69 -34.10 26.32
CA GLU A 329 -34.91 -32.72 26.73
C GLU A 329 -36.34 -32.48 27.21
N LYS A 330 -37.36 -33.13 26.58
CA LYS A 330 -38.74 -33.08 27.04
C LYS A 330 -38.93 -33.74 28.41
N LEU A 331 -38.18 -34.83 28.64
CA LEU A 331 -38.20 -35.50 29.94
C LEU A 331 -37.53 -34.69 31.03
N LEU A 332 -36.36 -34.08 30.71
CA LEU A 332 -35.63 -33.18 31.60
C LEU A 332 -36.47 -31.95 31.97
N ARG A 333 -37.21 -31.38 31.00
CA ARG A 333 -38.11 -30.25 31.24
C ARG A 333 -39.28 -30.65 32.14
N ALA A 334 -39.79 -31.86 31.99
CA ALA A 334 -40.88 -32.39 32.84
C ALA A 334 -40.40 -32.64 34.27
N ILE A 335 -39.15 -33.05 34.49
CA ILE A 335 -38.57 -33.40 35.81
C ILE A 335 -38.02 -32.18 36.54
N PHE A 336 -37.31 -31.31 35.86
CA PHE A 336 -36.57 -30.19 36.44
C PHE A 336 -37.19 -28.82 36.19
N GLY A 337 -38.38 -28.76 35.59
CA GLY A 337 -39.04 -27.49 35.25
C GLY A 337 -38.37 -26.74 34.11
N GLU A 338 -38.52 -25.38 34.07
CA GLU A 338 -38.04 -24.51 32.97
C GLU A 338 -36.53 -24.41 32.80
N LYS A 339 -35.73 -25.23 33.45
CA LYS A 339 -34.26 -25.21 33.37
C LYS A 339 -33.68 -25.93 32.14
N ALA A 340 -34.49 -26.55 31.28
CA ALA A 340 -34.04 -26.98 29.97
C ALA A 340 -34.00 -25.76 29.05
N SER A 341 -32.82 -25.40 28.52
CA SER A 341 -32.65 -24.21 27.72
C SER A 341 -33.60 -24.18 26.52
N ASP A 342 -34.42 -23.12 26.44
CA ASP A 342 -35.32 -22.88 25.30
C ASP A 342 -34.59 -22.42 24.05
N VAL A 343 -33.26 -22.42 24.07
CA VAL A 343 -32.38 -21.94 23.01
C VAL A 343 -31.41 -23.02 22.53
N LYS A 344 -31.07 -22.97 21.27
CA LYS A 344 -30.07 -23.82 20.62
C LYS A 344 -28.80 -23.04 20.38
N ASP A 345 -27.65 -23.65 20.68
CA ASP A 345 -26.33 -23.09 20.31
C ASP A 345 -26.17 -23.09 18.78
N THR A 346 -26.03 -21.90 18.22
CA THR A 346 -25.74 -21.63 16.81
C THR A 346 -24.50 -20.71 16.66
N SER A 347 -23.61 -20.78 17.64
CA SER A 347 -22.40 -19.96 17.72
C SER A 347 -21.48 -20.16 16.50
N LEU A 348 -20.83 -19.10 16.10
CA LEU A 348 -19.78 -19.15 15.09
C LEU A 348 -18.51 -19.73 15.73
N ARG A 349 -18.02 -20.83 15.15
CA ARG A 349 -16.81 -21.52 15.63
C ARG A 349 -15.73 -21.52 14.57
N VAL A 350 -14.48 -21.65 15.03
CA VAL A 350 -13.32 -21.80 14.15
C VAL A 350 -13.43 -23.15 13.41
N PRO A 351 -13.32 -23.16 12.06
CA PRO A 351 -13.34 -24.37 11.26
C PRO A 351 -12.20 -25.33 11.62
N THR A 352 -12.41 -26.62 11.31
CA THR A 352 -11.38 -27.65 11.50
C THR A 352 -10.15 -27.37 10.64
N GLY A 353 -8.96 -27.55 11.20
CA GLY A 353 -7.70 -27.32 10.50
C GLY A 353 -7.23 -25.86 10.51
N MET A 354 -7.96 -24.94 11.11
CA MET A 354 -7.60 -23.53 11.21
C MET A 354 -7.23 -23.18 12.65
N ALA A 355 -6.10 -22.48 12.81
CA ALA A 355 -5.66 -21.91 14.07
C ALA A 355 -4.98 -20.57 13.80
N GLY A 356 -5.08 -19.63 14.72
CA GLY A 356 -4.48 -18.32 14.53
C GLY A 356 -4.76 -17.36 15.68
N THR A 357 -4.55 -16.07 15.42
CA THR A 357 -4.79 -14.99 16.37
C THR A 357 -5.85 -14.04 15.79
N VAL A 358 -6.78 -13.60 16.60
CA VAL A 358 -7.79 -12.60 16.21
C VAL A 358 -7.13 -11.24 16.13
N ILE A 359 -7.12 -10.64 14.93
CA ILE A 359 -6.46 -9.33 14.70
C ILE A 359 -7.44 -8.16 14.73
N ASP A 360 -8.70 -8.38 14.36
CA ASP A 360 -9.73 -7.34 14.32
C ASP A 360 -11.12 -7.92 14.55
N VAL A 361 -12.00 -7.13 15.12
CA VAL A 361 -13.40 -7.45 15.32
C VAL A 361 -14.25 -6.24 15.00
N ARG A 362 -15.20 -6.37 14.08
CA ARG A 362 -16.12 -5.31 13.69
C ARG A 362 -17.55 -5.69 14.09
N VAL A 363 -18.21 -4.78 14.79
CA VAL A 363 -19.59 -4.95 15.24
C VAL A 363 -20.46 -3.94 14.54
N PHE A 364 -21.48 -4.40 13.83
CA PHE A 364 -22.46 -3.56 13.16
C PHE A 364 -23.81 -3.71 13.86
N THR A 365 -24.41 -2.60 14.25
CA THR A 365 -25.74 -2.54 14.85
C THR A 365 -26.71 -1.84 13.89
N ARG A 366 -28.00 -2.21 13.95
CA ARG A 366 -29.06 -1.49 13.21
C ARG A 366 -29.27 -0.11 13.84
N ASP A 367 -29.76 0.84 13.04
CA ASP A 367 -30.13 2.17 13.55
C ASP A 367 -31.21 2.05 14.63
N GLY A 368 -31.06 2.81 15.72
CA GLY A 368 -32.00 2.83 16.84
C GLY A 368 -31.71 1.81 17.96
N VAL A 369 -30.67 0.97 17.81
CA VAL A 369 -30.19 0.10 18.88
C VAL A 369 -29.12 0.81 19.69
N GLU A 370 -29.21 0.73 21.03
CA GLU A 370 -28.19 1.28 21.91
C GLU A 370 -26.84 0.60 21.63
N ARG A 371 -25.78 1.42 21.61
CA ARG A 371 -24.41 0.95 21.38
C ARG A 371 -23.88 0.34 22.66
N ASP A 372 -23.26 -0.81 22.53
CA ASP A 372 -22.59 -1.47 23.63
C ASP A 372 -21.27 -0.77 24.03
N ALA A 373 -20.72 -1.12 25.19
CA ALA A 373 -19.48 -0.53 25.72
C ALA A 373 -18.30 -0.71 24.76
N ARG A 374 -18.26 -1.81 23.98
CA ARG A 374 -17.22 -2.10 23.00
C ARG A 374 -17.28 -1.15 21.80
N ALA A 375 -18.47 -0.90 21.26
CA ALA A 375 -18.67 0.03 20.16
C ALA A 375 -18.26 1.46 20.55
N LEU A 376 -18.57 1.85 21.79
CA LEU A 376 -18.13 3.14 22.34
C LEU A 376 -16.60 3.22 22.50
N ALA A 377 -15.95 2.15 22.97
CA ALA A 377 -14.49 2.09 23.10
C ALA A 377 -13.77 2.21 21.74
N ILE A 378 -14.27 1.54 20.70
CA ILE A 378 -13.74 1.65 19.31
C ILE A 378 -13.85 3.09 18.81
N GLN A 379 -15.01 3.74 19.01
CA GLN A 379 -15.21 5.13 18.60
C GLN A 379 -14.27 6.09 19.33
N ASP A 380 -14.07 5.89 20.64
CA ASP A 380 -13.14 6.73 21.43
C ASP A 380 -11.69 6.56 20.95
N GLU A 381 -11.31 5.35 20.57
CA GLU A 381 -9.99 5.09 19.98
C GLU A 381 -9.81 5.80 18.63
N ASP A 382 -10.80 5.75 17.75
CA ASP A 382 -10.74 6.46 16.46
C ASP A 382 -10.72 7.99 16.65
N LEU A 383 -11.49 8.51 17.60
CA LEU A 383 -11.44 9.92 17.96
C LEU A 383 -10.05 10.34 18.50
N LYS A 384 -9.39 9.46 19.27
CA LYS A 384 -8.02 9.73 19.75
C LYS A 384 -7.01 9.80 18.59
N LYS A 385 -7.15 8.94 17.56
CA LYS A 385 -6.30 8.98 16.36
C LYS A 385 -6.47 10.31 15.63
N VAL A 386 -7.70 10.70 15.32
CA VAL A 386 -8.00 11.97 14.63
C VAL A 386 -7.50 13.19 15.44
N ARG A 387 -7.72 13.20 16.76
CA ARG A 387 -7.21 14.27 17.62
C ARG A 387 -5.68 14.34 17.64
N LYS A 388 -5.00 13.19 17.51
CA LYS A 388 -3.54 13.15 17.41
C LYS A 388 -3.07 13.79 16.11
N ASP A 389 -3.71 13.45 14.98
CA ASP A 389 -3.38 14.00 13.67
C ASP A 389 -3.58 15.51 13.62
N LEU A 390 -4.74 16.01 14.06
CA LEU A 390 -5.01 17.45 14.14
C LEU A 390 -4.05 18.21 15.06
N ARG A 391 -3.59 17.58 16.13
CA ARG A 391 -2.61 18.19 17.04
C ARG A 391 -1.22 18.31 16.40
N ASP A 392 -0.80 17.27 15.67
CA ASP A 392 0.48 17.31 14.99
C ASP A 392 0.44 18.31 13.82
N GLU A 393 -0.64 18.34 13.08
CA GLU A 393 -0.87 19.33 12.03
C GLU A 393 -0.80 20.75 12.58
N LEU A 394 -1.56 21.06 13.64
CA LEU A 394 -1.54 22.38 14.29
C LEU A 394 -0.14 22.75 14.78
N ARG A 395 0.58 21.81 15.42
CA ARG A 395 1.96 22.03 15.91
C ARG A 395 2.91 22.42 14.78
N ILE A 396 2.79 21.76 13.64
CA ILE A 396 3.67 22.02 12.48
C ILE A 396 3.33 23.38 11.87
N TYR A 397 2.04 23.70 11.70
CA TYR A 397 1.61 25.02 11.23
C TYR A 397 2.06 26.15 12.15
N GLU A 398 1.87 26.01 13.46
CA GLU A 398 2.35 26.98 14.43
C GLU A 398 3.87 27.19 14.32
N ALA A 399 4.62 26.10 14.24
CA ALA A 399 6.09 26.16 14.13
C ALA A 399 6.53 26.83 12.82
N ASP A 400 5.85 26.54 11.71
CA ASP A 400 6.15 27.15 10.41
C ASP A 400 5.84 28.66 10.40
N ILE A 401 4.65 29.04 10.84
CA ILE A 401 4.24 30.45 10.94
C ILE A 401 5.21 31.23 11.82
N LEU A 402 5.58 30.69 12.99
CA LEU A 402 6.51 31.35 13.90
C LEU A 402 7.92 31.45 13.30
N SER A 403 8.36 30.41 12.57
CA SER A 403 9.66 30.45 11.86
C SER A 403 9.67 31.51 10.75
N ARG A 404 8.61 31.63 9.96
CA ARG A 404 8.47 32.67 8.93
C ARG A 404 8.40 34.05 9.57
N PHE A 405 7.63 34.20 10.64
CA PHE A 405 7.56 35.45 11.39
C PHE A 405 8.93 35.85 11.94
N ALA A 406 9.64 34.93 12.57
CA ALA A 406 11.00 35.20 13.07
C ALA A 406 11.96 35.68 11.97
N LYS A 407 11.94 35.04 10.79
CA LYS A 407 12.75 35.45 9.62
C LYS A 407 12.41 36.87 9.14
N LEU A 408 11.15 37.28 9.24
CA LEU A 408 10.71 38.62 8.83
C LEU A 408 11.07 39.70 9.83
N VAL A 409 11.13 39.38 11.13
CA VAL A 409 11.21 40.36 12.24
C VAL A 409 12.62 40.45 12.79
N ILE A 410 13.42 39.35 12.82
CA ILE A 410 14.79 39.36 13.37
C ILE A 410 15.67 40.29 12.55
N GLY A 411 16.46 41.13 13.26
CA GLY A 411 17.41 42.07 12.65
C GLY A 411 16.78 43.37 12.20
N LYS A 412 15.45 43.56 12.35
CA LYS A 412 14.78 44.79 12.00
C LYS A 412 14.42 45.64 13.24
N PRO A 413 14.34 46.98 13.11
CA PRO A 413 13.95 47.85 14.18
C PRO A 413 12.45 47.84 14.46
N ALA A 414 12.08 47.67 15.71
CA ALA A 414 10.67 47.68 16.15
C ALA A 414 10.20 49.08 16.55
N VAL A 415 8.90 49.32 16.39
CA VAL A 415 8.21 50.55 16.87
C VAL A 415 7.70 50.35 18.29
N GLY A 416 7.40 49.10 18.66
CA GLY A 416 6.89 48.73 20.00
C GLY A 416 6.50 47.27 20.05
N GLY A 417 6.27 46.76 21.27
CA GLY A 417 5.88 45.37 21.48
C GLY A 417 5.80 44.99 22.96
N PRO A 418 5.51 43.71 23.25
CA PRO A 418 5.46 43.18 24.60
C PRO A 418 6.76 43.41 25.39
N LYS A 419 6.68 43.33 26.73
CA LYS A 419 7.82 43.53 27.66
C LYS A 419 8.52 44.88 27.48
N ARG A 420 7.78 45.96 27.11
CA ARG A 420 8.28 47.33 26.95
C ARG A 420 9.39 47.49 25.90
N LEU A 421 9.24 46.82 24.77
CA LEU A 421 10.13 47.04 23.61
C LEU A 421 10.05 48.50 23.19
N THR A 422 11.20 49.19 23.15
CA THR A 422 11.28 50.61 22.84
C THR A 422 11.49 50.86 21.34
N LEU A 423 11.07 52.05 20.87
CA LEU A 423 11.25 52.46 19.48
C LEU A 423 12.70 52.35 19.02
N GLY A 424 12.92 51.71 17.88
CA GLY A 424 14.26 51.57 17.30
C GLY A 424 15.10 50.39 17.82
N THR A 425 14.57 49.60 18.76
CA THR A 425 15.25 48.39 19.24
C THR A 425 15.22 47.31 18.18
N ILE A 426 16.38 46.73 17.86
CA ILE A 426 16.50 45.60 16.94
C ILE A 426 15.99 44.34 17.61
N VAL A 427 15.07 43.62 16.95
CA VAL A 427 14.51 42.38 17.47
C VAL A 427 15.57 41.27 17.30
N THR A 428 15.89 40.60 18.42
CA THR A 428 16.81 39.45 18.47
C THR A 428 16.09 38.16 18.74
N GLN A 429 16.72 37.03 18.40
CA GLN A 429 16.16 35.70 18.70
C GLN A 429 15.92 35.51 20.19
N GLU A 430 16.85 35.99 21.04
CA GLU A 430 16.71 35.88 22.50
C GLU A 430 15.48 36.64 23.04
N TYR A 431 15.13 37.76 22.43
CA TYR A 431 13.92 38.49 22.78
C TYR A 431 12.67 37.69 22.45
N LEU A 432 12.60 37.08 21.25
CA LEU A 432 11.48 36.24 20.83
C LEU A 432 11.33 35.02 21.73
N ASP A 433 12.44 34.33 22.05
CA ASP A 433 12.43 33.15 22.93
C ASP A 433 11.97 33.49 24.37
N GLY A 434 12.13 34.74 24.78
CA GLY A 434 11.65 35.24 26.06
C GLY A 434 10.17 35.59 26.10
N LEU A 435 9.43 35.56 24.99
CA LEU A 435 8.01 35.88 24.87
C LEU A 435 7.15 34.61 24.79
N GLU A 436 5.89 34.71 25.23
CA GLU A 436 4.91 33.69 24.87
C GLU A 436 4.60 33.74 23.37
N ARG A 437 4.38 32.61 22.73
CA ARG A 437 4.18 32.53 21.27
C ARG A 437 3.05 33.44 20.74
N LYS A 438 1.97 33.58 21.51
CA LYS A 438 0.85 34.50 21.18
C LYS A 438 1.25 35.98 21.17
N ASP A 439 2.28 36.36 21.95
CA ASP A 439 2.71 37.75 22.07
C ASP A 439 3.64 38.18 20.93
N TRP A 440 4.13 37.24 20.13
CA TRP A 440 4.96 37.53 18.96
C TRP A 440 4.25 38.46 17.96
N PHE A 441 2.97 38.19 17.71
CA PHE A 441 2.14 38.98 16.78
C PHE A 441 1.74 40.38 17.31
N ALA A 442 2.08 40.68 18.54
CA ALA A 442 1.90 42.03 19.12
C ALA A 442 3.13 42.95 18.89
N ILE A 443 4.19 42.45 18.26
CA ILE A 443 5.37 43.24 17.90
C ILE A 443 5.02 44.08 16.66
N ARG A 444 5.24 45.41 16.76
CA ARG A 444 5.06 46.35 15.66
C ARG A 444 6.39 46.74 15.07
N MET A 445 6.55 46.62 13.79
CA MET A 445 7.78 46.91 13.09
C MET A 445 7.74 48.31 12.49
N GLN A 446 8.93 48.89 12.23
CA GLN A 446 9.05 50.18 11.58
C GLN A 446 8.78 50.07 10.06
N ASP A 447 8.93 48.93 9.51
CA ASP A 447 8.75 48.58 8.09
C ASP A 447 7.24 48.27 7.84
N GLU A 448 6.57 49.08 6.99
CA GLU A 448 5.14 48.91 6.69
C GLU A 448 4.84 47.62 5.97
N ASP A 449 5.84 47.05 5.21
CA ASP A 449 5.69 45.79 4.50
C ASP A 449 5.69 44.54 5.42
N VAL A 450 6.01 44.73 6.71
CA VAL A 450 6.11 43.65 7.71
C VAL A 450 4.94 43.70 8.71
N ASN A 451 4.26 44.83 8.83
CA ASN A 451 3.05 44.99 9.66
C ASN A 451 1.80 44.52 8.92
#